data_335f3e0a65c9568db24dc65f6c3fad6b
#
_entry.id   335f3e0a65c9568db24dc65f6c3fad6b
#
_cell.length_a   1.000
_cell.length_b   1.000
_cell.length_c   1.000
_cell.angle_alpha   90.00
_cell.angle_beta   90.00
_cell.angle_gamma   90.00
#
_symmetry.space_group_name_H-M   'P 1'
#
loop_
_entity.id
_entity.type
_entity.pdbx_description
1 polymer ?
#
loop_
_entity_poly.entity_id
_entity_poly.type
_entity_poly.pdbx_seq_one_letter_code
_entity_poly.pdbx_strand_id
1 'polypeptide(L)'
;MAAIDEKEYTQSFDWKIWKRLGPFLRPYRGAFVSMLVFNGICALVDVVLPLFQKYAIQNFIEKNTLTGMLPYALAYLAVILVQALSVVIFARNSMHIEMNLGKDMRGSLFHHLQTLSFSFYNVTPVGYLLTRVMSDTNRISSMLAWNFTDILWAVFYVLGTFAAMLALNWRLALAVIAIVPVMAILTGYFQNRILHWNRKVRKLNSRITGAFNEGITGARTTKTLVTEEQTADAFRSLTRQMHDSGIRAARLNAVFIPLVLFFGTMAVSIVLLRGGYMVLDQALELATLSAFTAYAVSIFDPIQMTAANLAEFISLQASIERVTDLMDEQPQIQDTPEVIEKYGDAFHPKRENWEPLRGEIEFRDVTFRYPDGGENVLEHFSLHIPQGTTVAIVGETGAGKSTLINLACRFFEPTEGQILIDGVDYRQRSQLWLHSNIGYVLQNPHLFSGSVRENIRYGKLDATDEEVEAAARAVSADTVVSKLENGWDSDVGEGGDRLSTGEKQLISFARAVLADPRIFVLDEATSSIDTQTEQLIQNAIDHLLTNRTSFLVAHRLSTIRKADVILVVKDGHFVEQGKHEELLRRKGYYHDLYSKQFAQESAARILGDGSAQ
;
A
#
# COMPACT_ATOMS: atom_id res chain seq x y z
N MET A 1 -8.28 14.59 11.55
CA MET A 1 -7.97 13.31 10.92
C MET A 1 -8.97 12.30 11.42
N ALA A 2 -10.00 11.99 10.64
CA ALA A 2 -10.87 10.86 10.91
C ALA A 2 -9.98 9.60 10.81
N ALA A 3 -9.87 8.84 11.90
CA ALA A 3 -9.28 7.52 11.84
C ALA A 3 -10.12 6.74 10.82
N ILE A 4 -9.49 6.25 9.74
CA ILE A 4 -10.14 5.25 8.89
C ILE A 4 -10.42 4.10 9.84
N ASP A 5 -11.69 3.94 10.23
CA ASP A 5 -12.14 2.78 10.99
C ASP A 5 -11.79 1.57 10.12
N GLU A 6 -10.75 0.83 10.50
CA GLU A 6 -10.45 -0.44 9.84
C GLU A 6 -11.71 -1.27 9.96
N LYS A 7 -12.43 -1.44 8.84
CA LYS A 7 -13.57 -2.36 8.77
C LYS A 7 -13.17 -3.63 9.50
N GLU A 8 -13.97 -4.08 10.47
CA GLU A 8 -13.74 -5.36 11.11
C GLU A 8 -13.89 -6.43 10.02
N TYR A 9 -12.76 -6.87 9.49
CA TYR A 9 -12.71 -7.90 8.46
C TYR A 9 -13.15 -9.23 9.02
N THR A 10 -13.89 -9.98 8.22
CA THR A 10 -14.56 -11.23 8.59
C THR A 10 -13.59 -12.21 9.23
N GLN A 11 -13.86 -12.63 10.47
CA GLN A 11 -13.04 -13.59 11.20
C GLN A 11 -13.40 -15.05 10.88
N SER A 12 -14.50 -15.28 10.15
CA SER A 12 -14.95 -16.62 9.71
C SER A 12 -14.53 -16.86 8.25
N PHE A 13 -14.28 -18.13 7.91
CA PHE A 13 -13.93 -18.51 6.54
C PHE A 13 -15.09 -18.25 5.58
N ASP A 14 -14.84 -17.46 4.51
CA ASP A 14 -15.80 -17.18 3.44
C ASP A 14 -15.19 -17.48 2.06
N TRP A 15 -15.74 -18.49 1.40
CA TRP A 15 -15.32 -18.92 0.07
C TRP A 15 -15.51 -17.86 -1.02
N LYS A 16 -16.41 -16.90 -0.84
CA LYS A 16 -16.66 -15.82 -1.81
C LYS A 16 -15.44 -14.93 -1.97
N ILE A 17 -14.75 -14.63 -0.86
CA ILE A 17 -13.54 -13.81 -0.87
C ILE A 17 -12.42 -14.51 -1.65
N TRP A 18 -12.26 -15.81 -1.46
CA TRP A 18 -11.26 -16.61 -2.18
C TRP A 18 -11.52 -16.67 -3.69
N LYS A 19 -12.78 -16.67 -4.12
CA LYS A 19 -13.15 -16.63 -5.54
C LYS A 19 -12.67 -15.35 -6.24
N ARG A 20 -12.53 -14.24 -5.52
CA ARG A 20 -12.03 -12.96 -6.07
C ARG A 20 -10.57 -13.04 -6.53
N LEU A 21 -9.79 -14.01 -6.03
CA LEU A 21 -8.44 -14.30 -6.53
C LEU A 21 -8.42 -15.11 -7.83
N GLY A 22 -9.55 -15.69 -8.22
CA GLY A 22 -9.65 -16.55 -9.41
C GLY A 22 -9.04 -15.97 -10.68
N PRO A 23 -9.31 -14.70 -11.05
CA PRO A 23 -8.73 -14.06 -12.22
C PRO A 23 -7.18 -14.07 -12.19
N PHE A 24 -6.56 -13.82 -11.05
CA PHE A 24 -5.11 -13.80 -10.87
C PHE A 24 -4.48 -15.20 -10.90
N LEU A 25 -5.22 -16.22 -10.50
CA LEU A 25 -4.73 -17.62 -10.50
C LEU A 25 -4.87 -18.31 -11.86
N ARG A 26 -5.80 -17.86 -12.70
CA ARG A 26 -6.05 -18.47 -14.02
C ARG A 26 -4.82 -18.64 -14.90
N PRO A 27 -3.90 -17.65 -15.04
CA PRO A 27 -2.70 -17.79 -15.84
C PRO A 27 -1.77 -18.88 -15.34
N TYR A 28 -1.77 -19.17 -14.04
CA TYR A 28 -0.85 -20.10 -13.36
C TYR A 28 -1.44 -21.48 -13.11
N ARG A 29 -2.64 -21.79 -13.63
CA ARG A 29 -3.33 -23.07 -13.40
C ARG A 29 -2.47 -24.30 -13.70
N GLY A 30 -1.66 -24.25 -14.76
CA GLY A 30 -0.75 -25.36 -15.12
C GLY A 30 0.35 -25.57 -14.09
N ALA A 31 1.00 -24.48 -13.67
CA ALA A 31 2.02 -24.52 -12.61
C ALA A 31 1.40 -24.96 -11.27
N PHE A 32 0.18 -24.52 -10.96
CA PHE A 32 -0.54 -24.87 -9.74
C PHE A 32 -0.90 -26.36 -9.71
N VAL A 33 -1.45 -26.92 -10.80
CA VAL A 33 -1.73 -28.36 -10.92
C VAL A 33 -0.44 -29.18 -10.83
N SER A 34 0.61 -28.78 -11.55
CA SER A 34 1.92 -29.44 -11.47
C SER A 34 2.47 -29.44 -10.05
N MET A 35 2.41 -28.30 -9.36
CA MET A 35 2.82 -28.15 -7.96
C MET A 35 2.07 -29.15 -7.07
N LEU A 36 0.74 -29.24 -7.20
CA LEU A 36 -0.09 -30.16 -6.41
C LEU A 36 0.24 -31.63 -6.68
N VAL A 37 0.43 -32.02 -7.94
CA VAL A 37 0.76 -33.39 -8.32
C VAL A 37 2.10 -33.81 -7.74
N PHE A 38 3.15 -32.98 -7.92
CA PHE A 38 4.48 -33.33 -7.41
C PHE A 38 4.57 -33.27 -5.90
N ASN A 39 3.81 -32.39 -5.25
CA ASN A 39 3.65 -32.39 -3.80
C ASN A 39 2.95 -33.64 -3.28
N GLY A 40 1.90 -34.10 -3.99
CA GLY A 40 1.25 -35.38 -3.71
C GLY A 40 2.16 -36.59 -3.89
N ILE A 41 3.04 -36.58 -4.91
CA ILE A 41 4.07 -37.62 -5.10
C ILE A 41 5.05 -37.60 -3.93
N CYS A 42 5.49 -36.43 -3.46
CA CYS A 42 6.34 -36.35 -2.26
C CYS A 42 5.67 -36.99 -1.05
N ALA A 43 4.40 -36.65 -0.77
CA ALA A 43 3.65 -37.25 0.33
C ALA A 43 3.52 -38.78 0.18
N LEU A 44 3.28 -39.27 -1.04
CA LEU A 44 3.20 -40.73 -1.31
C LEU A 44 4.54 -41.41 -1.05
N VAL A 45 5.65 -40.81 -1.50
CA VAL A 45 7.00 -41.37 -1.26
C VAL A 45 7.28 -41.42 0.23
N ASP A 46 6.96 -40.36 0.99
CA ASP A 46 7.15 -40.31 2.44
C ASP A 46 6.37 -41.43 3.15
N VAL A 47 5.16 -41.78 2.66
CA VAL A 47 4.38 -42.93 3.15
C VAL A 47 5.01 -44.27 2.79
N VAL A 48 5.64 -44.36 1.62
CA VAL A 48 6.23 -45.63 1.13
C VAL A 48 7.58 -45.98 1.78
N LEU A 49 8.36 -44.98 2.21
CA LEU A 49 9.69 -45.18 2.79
C LEU A 49 9.71 -46.15 3.99
N PRO A 50 8.81 -46.10 4.98
CA PRO A 50 8.76 -47.11 6.03
C PRO A 50 8.43 -48.54 5.56
N LEU A 51 7.73 -48.68 4.41
CA LEU A 51 7.47 -49.97 3.81
C LEU A 51 8.74 -50.57 3.17
N PHE A 52 9.59 -49.73 2.59
CA PHE A 52 10.92 -50.17 2.16
C PHE A 52 11.79 -50.65 3.33
N GLN A 53 11.75 -49.93 4.45
CA GLN A 53 12.42 -50.36 5.67
C GLN A 53 11.89 -51.71 6.17
N LYS A 54 10.57 -51.88 6.19
CA LYS A 54 9.94 -53.17 6.50
C LYS A 54 10.48 -54.29 5.61
N TYR A 55 10.49 -54.08 4.27
CA TYR A 55 10.96 -55.06 3.30
C TYR A 55 12.43 -55.43 3.53
N ALA A 56 13.28 -54.47 3.84
CA ALA A 56 14.69 -54.70 4.11
C ALA A 56 14.89 -55.57 5.35
N ILE A 57 14.18 -55.28 6.45
CA ILE A 57 14.27 -56.07 7.68
C ILE A 57 13.81 -57.50 7.41
N GLN A 58 12.65 -57.69 6.79
CA GLN A 58 12.03 -58.98 6.55
C GLN A 58 12.84 -59.89 5.62
N ASN A 59 13.45 -59.34 4.55
CA ASN A 59 14.07 -60.14 3.52
C ASN A 59 15.61 -60.26 3.65
N PHE A 60 16.28 -59.32 4.29
CA PHE A 60 17.73 -59.34 4.43
C PHE A 60 18.18 -59.63 5.86
N ILE A 61 17.56 -58.96 6.85
CA ILE A 61 18.00 -59.10 8.24
C ILE A 61 17.43 -60.38 8.86
N GLU A 62 16.09 -60.63 8.80
CA GLU A 62 15.46 -61.81 9.41
C GLU A 62 15.90 -63.10 8.73
N LYS A 63 16.12 -63.09 7.37
CA LYS A 63 16.58 -64.27 6.60
C LYS A 63 18.08 -64.40 6.55
N ASN A 64 18.84 -63.48 7.11
CA ASN A 64 20.29 -63.42 7.10
C ASN A 64 20.89 -63.68 5.71
N THR A 65 20.35 -63.02 4.67
CA THR A 65 20.76 -63.21 3.27
C THR A 65 20.93 -61.89 2.57
N LEU A 66 21.91 -61.81 1.67
CA LEU A 66 22.13 -60.64 0.80
C LEU A 66 21.56 -60.85 -0.61
N THR A 67 20.91 -61.97 -0.85
CA THR A 67 20.33 -62.28 -2.15
C THR A 67 19.21 -61.30 -2.49
N GLY A 68 19.35 -60.53 -3.59
CA GLY A 68 18.40 -59.50 -4.01
C GLY A 68 18.64 -58.12 -3.38
N MET A 69 19.74 -57.92 -2.65
CA MET A 69 20.06 -56.60 -2.04
C MET A 69 20.34 -55.54 -3.11
N LEU A 70 21.00 -55.87 -4.22
CA LEU A 70 21.30 -54.93 -5.30
C LEU A 70 20.03 -54.37 -5.98
N PRO A 71 19.07 -55.20 -6.46
CA PRO A 71 17.84 -54.66 -7.02
C PRO A 71 17.01 -53.87 -6.00
N TYR A 72 17.01 -54.24 -4.70
CA TYR A 72 16.40 -53.45 -3.64
C TYR A 72 17.06 -52.08 -3.50
N ALA A 73 18.39 -52.02 -3.43
CA ALA A 73 19.15 -50.77 -3.33
C ALA A 73 18.89 -49.86 -4.54
N LEU A 74 18.83 -50.42 -5.74
CA LEU A 74 18.49 -49.68 -6.95
C LEU A 74 17.05 -49.16 -6.92
N ALA A 75 16.08 -49.96 -6.47
CA ALA A 75 14.70 -49.51 -6.30
C ALA A 75 14.56 -48.39 -5.24
N TYR A 76 15.26 -48.54 -4.12
CA TYR A 76 15.28 -47.51 -3.07
C TYR A 76 15.91 -46.20 -3.57
N LEU A 77 17.04 -46.31 -4.29
CA LEU A 77 17.68 -45.15 -4.92
C LEU A 77 16.75 -44.49 -5.94
N ALA A 78 16.04 -45.28 -6.75
CA ALA A 78 15.07 -44.73 -7.71
C ALA A 78 13.95 -43.95 -7.03
N VAL A 79 13.43 -44.45 -5.91
CA VAL A 79 12.39 -43.76 -5.10
C VAL A 79 12.93 -42.44 -4.53
N ILE A 80 14.17 -42.43 -4.01
CA ILE A 80 14.79 -41.19 -3.51
C ILE A 80 15.02 -40.18 -4.66
N LEU A 81 15.43 -40.65 -5.84
CA LEU A 81 15.62 -39.78 -7.01
C LEU A 81 14.28 -39.19 -7.48
N VAL A 82 13.19 -40.00 -7.49
CA VAL A 82 11.84 -39.51 -7.79
C VAL A 82 11.42 -38.44 -6.76
N GLN A 83 11.68 -38.66 -5.48
CA GLN A 83 11.40 -37.69 -4.45
C GLN A 83 12.19 -36.39 -4.67
N ALA A 84 13.49 -36.49 -4.85
CA ALA A 84 14.36 -35.32 -5.07
C ALA A 84 13.90 -34.50 -6.30
N LEU A 85 13.60 -35.19 -7.42
CA LEU A 85 13.10 -34.54 -8.62
C LEU A 85 11.74 -33.89 -8.38
N SER A 86 10.85 -34.57 -7.66
CA SER A 86 9.52 -34.06 -7.32
C SER A 86 9.61 -32.80 -6.44
N VAL A 87 10.49 -32.79 -5.45
CA VAL A 87 10.77 -31.60 -4.60
C VAL A 87 11.27 -30.43 -5.44
N VAL A 88 12.21 -30.66 -6.36
CA VAL A 88 12.74 -29.61 -7.24
C VAL A 88 11.64 -29.02 -8.13
N ILE A 89 10.81 -29.86 -8.76
CA ILE A 89 9.72 -29.42 -9.63
C ILE A 89 8.65 -28.69 -8.83
N PHE A 90 8.27 -29.21 -7.68
CA PHE A 90 7.34 -28.59 -6.74
C PHE A 90 7.85 -27.21 -6.31
N ALA A 91 9.07 -27.10 -5.79
CA ALA A 91 9.65 -25.85 -5.31
C ALA A 91 9.78 -24.81 -6.42
N ARG A 92 10.19 -25.23 -7.62
CA ARG A 92 10.25 -24.35 -8.80
C ARG A 92 8.88 -23.78 -9.16
N ASN A 93 7.84 -24.62 -9.18
CA ASN A 93 6.48 -24.16 -9.49
C ASN A 93 5.92 -23.25 -8.39
N SER A 94 6.18 -23.55 -7.11
CA SER A 94 5.79 -22.71 -5.97
C SER A 94 6.43 -21.33 -6.06
N MET A 95 7.74 -21.27 -6.30
CA MET A 95 8.46 -20.00 -6.48
C MET A 95 7.97 -19.23 -7.70
N HIS A 96 7.69 -19.93 -8.82
CA HIS A 96 7.13 -19.31 -10.03
C HIS A 96 5.77 -18.66 -9.75
N ILE A 97 4.89 -19.36 -9.03
CA ILE A 97 3.59 -18.82 -8.63
C ILE A 97 3.77 -17.63 -7.71
N GLU A 98 4.56 -17.76 -6.64
CA GLU A 98 4.78 -16.67 -5.66
C GLU A 98 5.25 -15.38 -6.33
N MET A 99 6.33 -15.48 -7.14
CA MET A 99 6.94 -14.29 -7.75
C MET A 99 6.03 -13.63 -8.78
N ASN A 100 5.42 -14.43 -9.68
CA ASN A 100 4.60 -13.87 -10.75
C ASN A 100 3.23 -13.40 -10.26
N LEU A 101 2.57 -14.16 -9.38
CA LEU A 101 1.32 -13.73 -8.76
C LEU A 101 1.51 -12.42 -7.99
N GLY A 102 2.58 -12.32 -7.20
CA GLY A 102 2.92 -11.09 -6.48
C GLY A 102 3.21 -9.92 -7.41
N LYS A 103 3.92 -10.15 -8.52
CA LYS A 103 4.18 -9.16 -9.56
C LYS A 103 2.87 -8.68 -10.20
N ASP A 104 2.01 -9.61 -10.64
CA ASP A 104 0.77 -9.26 -11.35
C ASP A 104 -0.22 -8.53 -10.45
N MET A 105 -0.35 -8.97 -9.19
CA MET A 105 -1.21 -8.27 -8.21
C MET A 105 -0.72 -6.85 -7.94
N ARG A 106 0.59 -6.64 -7.74
CA ARG A 106 1.16 -5.31 -7.52
C ARG A 106 1.00 -4.42 -8.75
N GLY A 107 1.26 -4.97 -9.94
CA GLY A 107 1.09 -4.26 -11.20
C GLY A 107 -0.35 -3.82 -11.41
N SER A 108 -1.31 -4.73 -11.18
CA SER A 108 -2.74 -4.41 -11.31
C SER A 108 -3.21 -3.38 -10.27
N LEU A 109 -2.77 -3.50 -9.01
CA LEU A 109 -3.07 -2.51 -7.97
C LEU A 109 -2.48 -1.14 -8.31
N PHE A 110 -1.21 -1.09 -8.71
CA PHE A 110 -0.58 0.17 -9.07
C PHE A 110 -1.25 0.82 -10.28
N HIS A 111 -1.59 0.03 -11.30
CA HIS A 111 -2.35 0.52 -12.45
C HIS A 111 -3.71 1.07 -12.01
N HIS A 112 -4.45 0.34 -11.17
CA HIS A 112 -5.74 0.78 -10.65
C HIS A 112 -5.64 2.06 -9.82
N LEU A 113 -4.63 2.15 -8.93
CA LEU A 113 -4.37 3.37 -8.17
C LEU A 113 -4.19 4.60 -9.08
N GLN A 114 -3.52 4.46 -10.23
CA GLN A 114 -3.36 5.60 -11.16
C GLN A 114 -4.68 6.06 -11.81
N THR A 115 -5.76 5.28 -11.73
CA THR A 115 -7.09 5.65 -12.24
C THR A 115 -7.97 6.33 -11.19
N LEU A 116 -7.60 6.28 -9.91
CA LEU A 116 -8.40 6.84 -8.83
C LEU A 116 -8.35 8.37 -8.80
N SER A 117 -9.45 8.98 -8.36
CA SER A 117 -9.63 10.43 -8.30
C SER A 117 -8.74 11.06 -7.22
N PHE A 118 -8.41 12.33 -7.39
CA PHE A 118 -7.64 13.12 -6.43
C PHE A 118 -8.24 13.10 -5.01
N SER A 119 -9.57 13.11 -4.90
CA SER A 119 -10.30 13.01 -3.64
C SER A 119 -9.93 11.78 -2.80
N PHE A 120 -9.68 10.62 -3.45
CA PHE A 120 -9.26 9.40 -2.77
C PHE A 120 -7.92 9.59 -2.05
N TYR A 121 -6.95 10.24 -2.70
CA TYR A 121 -5.62 10.47 -2.12
C TYR A 121 -5.61 11.49 -0.98
N ASN A 122 -6.57 12.43 -0.97
CA ASN A 122 -6.69 13.42 0.11
C ASN A 122 -7.10 12.79 1.44
N VAL A 123 -7.88 11.71 1.42
CA VAL A 123 -8.40 11.06 2.63
C VAL A 123 -7.65 9.79 2.98
N THR A 124 -6.93 9.17 2.03
CA THR A 124 -6.28 7.87 2.21
C THR A 124 -4.78 8.03 2.51
N PRO A 125 -4.30 7.62 3.69
CA PRO A 125 -2.88 7.72 4.03
C PRO A 125 -2.00 6.86 3.12
N VAL A 126 -0.88 7.41 2.65
CA VAL A 126 0.09 6.71 1.78
C VAL A 126 0.59 5.40 2.40
N GLY A 127 0.86 5.38 3.71
CA GLY A 127 1.30 4.18 4.42
C GLY A 127 0.27 3.04 4.37
N TYR A 128 -1.03 3.38 4.37
CA TYR A 128 -2.09 2.39 4.17
C TYR A 128 -1.99 1.75 2.79
N LEU A 129 -1.89 2.55 1.73
CA LEU A 129 -1.78 2.07 0.35
C LEU A 129 -0.52 1.21 0.14
N LEU A 130 0.62 1.68 0.65
CA LEU A 130 1.89 0.97 0.55
C LEU A 130 1.80 -0.42 1.20
N THR A 131 1.15 -0.52 2.37
CA THR A 131 0.93 -1.81 3.04
C THR A 131 0.10 -2.77 2.18
N ARG A 132 -0.95 -2.27 1.48
CA ARG A 132 -1.79 -3.11 0.58
C ARG A 132 -1.00 -3.60 -0.61
N VAL A 133 -0.26 -2.69 -1.29
CA VAL A 133 0.49 -3.01 -2.50
C VAL A 133 1.67 -3.93 -2.20
N MET A 134 2.40 -3.72 -1.10
CA MET A 134 3.64 -4.46 -0.81
C MET A 134 3.42 -5.66 0.11
N SER A 135 2.86 -5.43 1.31
CA SER A 135 2.79 -6.45 2.35
C SER A 135 1.66 -7.46 2.12
N ASP A 136 0.44 -6.97 1.84
CA ASP A 136 -0.71 -7.87 1.69
C ASP A 136 -0.59 -8.73 0.41
N THR A 137 -0.13 -8.17 -0.72
CA THR A 137 0.11 -8.94 -1.95
C THR A 137 1.19 -10.00 -1.77
N ASN A 138 2.30 -9.65 -1.10
CA ASN A 138 3.36 -10.62 -0.80
C ASN A 138 2.86 -11.75 0.10
N ARG A 139 2.08 -11.42 1.11
CA ARG A 139 1.48 -12.41 2.00
C ARG A 139 0.53 -13.36 1.26
N ILE A 140 -0.31 -12.83 0.35
CA ILE A 140 -1.23 -13.64 -0.45
C ILE A 140 -0.46 -14.61 -1.35
N SER A 141 0.53 -14.12 -2.10
CA SER A 141 1.30 -14.95 -3.03
C SER A 141 2.12 -16.02 -2.32
N SER A 142 2.80 -15.68 -1.22
CA SER A 142 3.61 -16.63 -0.45
C SER A 142 2.75 -17.72 0.20
N MET A 143 1.63 -17.34 0.82
CA MET A 143 0.75 -18.33 1.46
C MET A 143 0.09 -19.30 0.48
N LEU A 144 -0.29 -18.83 -0.70
CA LEU A 144 -0.83 -19.71 -1.75
C LEU A 144 0.22 -20.66 -2.32
N ALA A 145 1.47 -20.21 -2.40
CA ALA A 145 2.56 -21.01 -2.95
C ALA A 145 3.10 -22.06 -1.97
N TRP A 146 3.13 -21.76 -0.66
CA TRP A 146 3.78 -22.60 0.34
C TRP A 146 2.82 -23.16 1.38
N ASN A 147 2.15 -22.33 2.17
CA ASN A 147 1.33 -22.82 3.29
C ASN A 147 0.13 -23.67 2.84
N PHE A 148 -0.47 -23.32 1.69
CA PHE A 148 -1.57 -24.13 1.14
C PHE A 148 -1.08 -25.52 0.72
N THR A 149 0.10 -25.60 0.11
CA THR A 149 0.72 -26.87 -0.30
C THR A 149 1.17 -27.71 0.89
N ASP A 150 1.66 -27.08 1.95
CA ASP A 150 2.01 -27.76 3.20
C ASP A 150 0.79 -28.44 3.83
N ILE A 151 -0.36 -27.73 3.85
CA ILE A 151 -1.61 -28.31 4.33
C ILE A 151 -2.00 -29.53 3.50
N LEU A 152 -1.93 -29.44 2.17
CA LEU A 152 -2.27 -30.54 1.29
C LEU A 152 -1.31 -31.73 1.43
N TRP A 153 -0.01 -31.46 1.50
CA TRP A 153 0.99 -32.50 1.76
C TRP A 153 0.69 -33.22 3.07
N ALA A 154 0.42 -32.49 4.14
CA ALA A 154 0.12 -33.07 5.45
C ALA A 154 -1.16 -33.91 5.43
N VAL A 155 -2.21 -33.45 4.73
CA VAL A 155 -3.47 -34.21 4.57
C VAL A 155 -3.21 -35.51 3.78
N PHE A 156 -2.51 -35.46 2.65
CA PHE A 156 -2.19 -36.65 1.86
C PHE A 156 -1.29 -37.62 2.63
N TYR A 157 -0.29 -37.10 3.35
CA TYR A 157 0.60 -37.89 4.18
C TYR A 157 -0.15 -38.60 5.31
N VAL A 158 -0.98 -37.91 6.06
CA VAL A 158 -1.76 -38.48 7.18
C VAL A 158 -2.76 -39.53 6.67
N LEU A 159 -3.50 -39.24 5.60
CA LEU A 159 -4.43 -40.20 5.00
C LEU A 159 -3.70 -41.43 4.44
N GLY A 160 -2.58 -41.22 3.72
CA GLY A 160 -1.75 -42.31 3.19
C GLY A 160 -1.15 -43.16 4.30
N THR A 161 -0.65 -42.55 5.37
CA THR A 161 -0.12 -43.27 6.54
C THR A 161 -1.22 -44.08 7.24
N PHE A 162 -2.41 -43.54 7.40
CA PHE A 162 -3.55 -44.31 7.97
C PHE A 162 -3.90 -45.50 7.07
N ALA A 163 -3.97 -45.29 5.75
CA ALA A 163 -4.25 -46.39 4.80
C ALA A 163 -3.17 -47.47 4.87
N ALA A 164 -1.89 -47.09 4.92
CA ALA A 164 -0.76 -48.03 5.04
C ALA A 164 -0.82 -48.82 6.38
N MET A 165 -1.06 -48.14 7.50
CA MET A 165 -1.19 -48.78 8.82
C MET A 165 -2.37 -49.73 8.87
N LEU A 166 -3.55 -49.36 8.36
CA LEU A 166 -4.72 -50.22 8.29
C LEU A 166 -4.50 -51.46 7.43
N ALA A 167 -3.82 -51.30 6.30
CA ALA A 167 -3.47 -52.43 5.41
C ALA A 167 -2.47 -53.41 6.05
N LEU A 168 -1.53 -52.89 6.87
CA LEU A 168 -0.56 -53.71 7.56
C LEU A 168 -1.15 -54.49 8.73
N ASN A 169 -1.83 -53.80 9.64
CA ASN A 169 -2.54 -54.44 10.77
C ASN A 169 -3.62 -53.49 11.33
N TRP A 170 -4.90 -53.74 11.06
CA TRP A 170 -5.98 -52.86 11.43
C TRP A 170 -6.15 -52.70 12.95
N ARG A 171 -5.86 -53.75 13.76
CA ARG A 171 -6.01 -53.69 15.24
C ARG A 171 -4.97 -52.73 15.86
N LEU A 172 -3.75 -52.78 15.40
CA LEU A 172 -2.69 -51.89 15.88
C LEU A 172 -2.87 -50.47 15.33
N ALA A 173 -3.33 -50.35 14.09
CA ALA A 173 -3.65 -49.06 13.46
C ALA A 173 -4.72 -48.28 14.24
N LEU A 174 -5.83 -48.96 14.63
CA LEU A 174 -6.90 -48.32 15.40
C LEU A 174 -6.41 -47.76 16.73
N ALA A 175 -5.46 -48.44 17.39
CA ALA A 175 -4.89 -47.94 18.66
C ALA A 175 -4.12 -46.62 18.48
N VAL A 176 -3.40 -46.45 17.36
CA VAL A 176 -2.68 -45.19 17.02
C VAL A 176 -3.67 -44.11 16.54
N ILE A 177 -4.58 -44.48 15.64
CA ILE A 177 -5.59 -43.57 15.08
C ILE A 177 -6.49 -42.99 16.19
N ALA A 178 -6.79 -43.74 17.26
CA ALA A 178 -7.61 -43.26 18.39
C ALA A 178 -6.94 -42.10 19.17
N ILE A 179 -5.60 -41.96 19.09
CA ILE A 179 -4.87 -40.86 19.75
C ILE A 179 -5.00 -39.57 18.94
N VAL A 180 -5.12 -39.66 17.61
CA VAL A 180 -5.14 -38.52 16.70
C VAL A 180 -6.26 -37.51 16.99
N PRO A 181 -7.53 -37.90 17.20
CA PRO A 181 -8.59 -36.96 17.57
C PRO A 181 -8.30 -36.22 18.88
N VAL A 182 -7.74 -36.94 19.88
CA VAL A 182 -7.35 -36.32 21.16
C VAL A 182 -6.30 -35.24 20.93
N MET A 183 -5.28 -35.56 20.13
CA MET A 183 -4.24 -34.63 19.74
C MET A 183 -4.80 -33.45 18.94
N ALA A 184 -5.70 -33.67 17.98
CA ALA A 184 -6.32 -32.62 17.20
C ALA A 184 -7.11 -31.63 18.06
N ILE A 185 -7.88 -32.12 19.00
CA ILE A 185 -8.65 -31.29 19.95
C ILE A 185 -7.68 -30.50 20.85
N LEU A 186 -6.66 -31.14 21.40
CA LEU A 186 -5.66 -30.52 22.24
C LEU A 186 -4.92 -29.40 21.48
N THR A 187 -4.45 -29.73 20.27
CA THR A 187 -3.75 -28.78 19.40
C THR A 187 -4.65 -27.59 19.08
N GLY A 188 -5.91 -27.81 18.69
CA GLY A 188 -6.87 -26.74 18.41
C GLY A 188 -7.10 -25.82 19.63
N TYR A 189 -7.24 -26.41 20.83
CA TYR A 189 -7.40 -25.62 22.05
C TYR A 189 -6.18 -24.74 22.35
N PHE A 190 -4.97 -25.32 22.34
CA PHE A 190 -3.75 -24.56 22.62
C PHE A 190 -3.44 -23.53 21.55
N GLN A 191 -3.56 -23.87 20.27
CA GLN A 191 -3.32 -22.95 19.16
C GLN A 191 -4.24 -21.72 19.21
N ASN A 192 -5.53 -21.90 19.50
CA ASN A 192 -6.46 -20.78 19.64
C ASN A 192 -6.05 -19.85 20.80
N ARG A 193 -5.61 -20.40 21.93
CA ARG A 193 -5.15 -19.62 23.10
C ARG A 193 -3.84 -18.90 22.83
N ILE A 194 -2.89 -19.57 22.19
CA ILE A 194 -1.59 -19.00 21.81
C ILE A 194 -1.81 -17.87 20.79
N LEU A 195 -2.66 -18.10 19.79
CA LEU A 195 -3.00 -17.09 18.77
C LEU A 195 -3.63 -15.83 19.39
N HIS A 196 -4.53 -16.00 20.37
CA HIS A 196 -5.12 -14.87 21.10
C HIS A 196 -4.05 -13.99 21.77
N TRP A 197 -3.10 -14.60 22.50
CA TRP A 197 -2.03 -13.84 23.16
C TRP A 197 -1.05 -13.24 22.15
N ASN A 198 -0.71 -13.94 21.08
CA ASN A 198 0.13 -13.43 20.01
C ASN A 198 -0.51 -12.22 19.29
N ARG A 199 -1.84 -12.22 19.09
CA ARG A 199 -2.57 -11.05 18.57
C ARG A 199 -2.44 -9.85 19.52
N LYS A 200 -2.56 -10.08 20.83
CA LYS A 200 -2.39 -9.03 21.85
C LYS A 200 -0.96 -8.47 21.85
N VAL A 201 0.05 -9.35 21.75
CA VAL A 201 1.46 -8.93 21.62
C VAL A 201 1.66 -8.07 20.38
N ARG A 202 1.13 -8.48 19.21
CA ARG A 202 1.22 -7.68 17.97
C ARG A 202 0.55 -6.31 18.10
N LYS A 203 -0.64 -6.24 18.72
CA LYS A 203 -1.33 -4.96 18.97
C LYS A 203 -0.51 -4.04 19.88
N LEU A 204 0.10 -4.59 20.93
CA LEU A 204 0.96 -3.83 21.83
C LEU A 204 2.26 -3.40 21.14
N ASN A 205 2.85 -4.25 20.30
CA ASN A 205 4.03 -3.90 19.52
C ASN A 205 3.76 -2.72 18.58
N SER A 206 2.60 -2.70 17.89
CA SER A 206 2.18 -1.56 17.07
C SER A 206 2.07 -0.27 17.88
N ARG A 207 1.49 -0.34 19.10
CA ARG A 207 1.42 0.82 20.00
C ARG A 207 2.80 1.28 20.48
N ILE A 208 3.71 0.35 20.76
CA ILE A 208 5.10 0.65 21.15
C ILE A 208 5.82 1.36 20.00
N THR A 209 5.66 0.86 18.76
CA THR A 209 6.25 1.51 17.57
C THR A 209 5.69 2.92 17.38
N GLY A 210 4.38 3.12 17.56
CA GLY A 210 3.75 4.45 17.51
C GLY A 210 4.30 5.38 18.60
N ALA A 211 4.33 4.93 19.86
CA ALA A 211 4.85 5.71 20.98
C ALA A 211 6.36 6.03 20.83
N PHE A 212 7.13 5.11 20.25
CA PHE A 212 8.54 5.33 19.94
C PHE A 212 8.73 6.41 18.87
N ASN A 213 7.95 6.32 17.77
CA ASN A 213 7.97 7.33 16.71
C ASN A 213 7.55 8.71 17.25
N GLU A 214 6.46 8.77 18.04
CA GLU A 214 6.01 10.00 18.70
C GLU A 214 7.08 10.57 19.64
N GLY A 215 7.72 9.71 20.44
CA GLY A 215 8.79 10.11 21.36
C GLY A 215 10.02 10.69 20.63
N ILE A 216 10.39 10.15 19.44
CA ILE A 216 11.50 10.68 18.65
C ILE A 216 11.09 11.99 17.98
N THR A 217 9.94 12.01 17.30
CA THR A 217 9.45 13.19 16.57
C THR A 217 9.16 14.35 17.52
N GLY A 218 8.57 14.04 18.70
CA GLY A 218 8.25 14.98 19.76
C GLY A 218 9.40 15.28 20.75
N ALA A 219 10.61 14.73 20.55
CA ALA A 219 11.71 14.82 21.53
C ALA A 219 12.05 16.26 21.92
N ARG A 220 12.00 17.21 20.97
CA ARG A 220 12.22 18.62 21.24
C ARG A 220 11.17 19.19 22.21
N THR A 221 9.90 18.87 21.99
CA THR A 221 8.78 19.28 22.85
C THR A 221 8.90 18.65 24.24
N THR A 222 9.16 17.35 24.31
CA THR A 222 9.36 16.62 25.59
C THR A 222 10.47 17.26 26.42
N LYS A 223 11.62 17.58 25.81
CA LYS A 223 12.74 18.24 26.48
C LYS A 223 12.42 19.67 26.91
N THR A 224 11.70 20.42 26.07
CA THR A 224 11.34 21.81 26.38
C THR A 224 10.35 21.89 27.55
N LEU A 225 9.45 20.91 27.64
CA LEU A 225 8.43 20.83 28.71
C LEU A 225 8.90 20.02 29.93
N VAL A 226 10.09 19.44 29.89
CA VAL A 226 10.68 18.63 30.99
C VAL A 226 9.74 17.48 31.39
N THR A 227 9.21 16.75 30.39
CA THR A 227 8.25 15.63 30.59
C THR A 227 8.85 14.26 30.28
N GLU A 228 10.19 14.13 30.28
CA GLU A 228 10.91 12.91 29.93
C GLU A 228 10.50 11.74 30.82
N GLU A 229 10.39 11.95 32.13
CA GLU A 229 10.04 10.90 33.10
C GLU A 229 8.63 10.36 32.84
N GLN A 230 7.64 11.24 32.63
CA GLN A 230 6.27 10.86 32.33
C GLN A 230 6.17 10.08 31.02
N THR A 231 6.90 10.52 29.99
CA THR A 231 6.94 9.85 28.69
C THR A 231 7.60 8.47 28.80
N ALA A 232 8.71 8.37 29.56
CA ALA A 232 9.40 7.12 29.81
C ALA A 232 8.53 6.12 30.61
N ASP A 233 7.77 6.59 31.59
CA ASP A 233 6.89 5.74 32.38
C ASP A 233 5.71 5.21 31.57
N ALA A 234 5.10 6.06 30.71
CA ALA A 234 4.07 5.63 29.77
C ALA A 234 4.62 4.52 28.83
N PHE A 235 5.82 4.71 28.29
CA PHE A 235 6.47 3.72 27.43
C PHE A 235 6.80 2.42 28.19
N ARG A 236 7.32 2.52 29.43
CA ARG A 236 7.58 1.34 30.31
C ARG A 236 6.28 0.56 30.59
N SER A 237 5.17 1.25 30.76
CA SER A 237 3.86 0.61 30.96
C SER A 237 3.47 -0.25 29.75
N LEU A 238 3.62 0.27 28.51
CA LEU A 238 3.33 -0.45 27.28
C LEU A 238 4.25 -1.67 27.09
N THR A 239 5.56 -1.49 27.32
CA THR A 239 6.54 -2.58 27.22
C THR A 239 6.28 -3.67 28.25
N ARG A 240 5.89 -3.31 29.49
CA ARG A 240 5.50 -4.28 30.53
C ARG A 240 4.26 -5.08 30.10
N GLN A 241 3.21 -4.43 29.57
CA GLN A 241 2.02 -5.12 29.07
C GLN A 241 2.35 -6.10 27.95
N MET A 242 3.25 -5.72 27.03
CA MET A 242 3.74 -6.59 25.96
C MET A 242 4.52 -7.77 26.51
N HIS A 243 5.44 -7.55 27.43
CA HIS A 243 6.19 -8.58 28.15
C HIS A 243 5.25 -9.59 28.81
N ASP A 244 4.30 -9.13 29.61
CA ASP A 244 3.35 -10.02 30.33
C ASP A 244 2.49 -10.84 29.37
N SER A 245 2.08 -10.25 28.24
CA SER A 245 1.34 -10.95 27.21
C SER A 245 2.22 -11.98 26.49
N GLY A 246 3.47 -11.64 26.22
CA GLY A 246 4.49 -12.54 25.63
C GLY A 246 4.79 -13.72 26.53
N ILE A 247 4.98 -13.48 27.84
CA ILE A 247 5.20 -14.55 28.84
C ILE A 247 4.01 -15.50 28.88
N ARG A 248 2.77 -15.00 28.79
CA ARG A 248 1.58 -15.88 28.76
C ARG A 248 1.54 -16.74 27.50
N ALA A 249 1.87 -16.20 26.33
CA ALA A 249 1.99 -16.97 25.09
C ALA A 249 3.11 -18.02 25.20
N ALA A 250 4.28 -17.63 25.72
CA ALA A 250 5.42 -18.51 25.91
C ALA A 250 5.12 -19.66 26.91
N ARG A 251 4.43 -19.37 28.01
CA ARG A 251 3.98 -20.41 28.97
C ARG A 251 3.05 -21.42 28.33
N LEU A 252 2.09 -20.97 27.50
CA LEU A 252 1.21 -21.89 26.78
C LEU A 252 2.00 -22.77 25.81
N ASN A 253 2.98 -22.22 25.07
CA ASN A 253 3.86 -23.00 24.22
C ASN A 253 4.72 -23.98 25.01
N ALA A 254 5.26 -23.56 26.16
CA ALA A 254 6.07 -24.38 27.04
C ALA A 254 5.32 -25.58 27.62
N VAL A 255 3.99 -25.51 27.74
CA VAL A 255 3.14 -26.65 28.15
C VAL A 255 2.71 -27.47 26.94
N PHE A 256 2.38 -26.81 25.82
CA PHE A 256 1.87 -27.45 24.61
C PHE A 256 2.87 -28.41 23.97
N ILE A 257 4.13 -27.96 23.77
CA ILE A 257 5.15 -28.77 23.12
C ILE A 257 5.42 -30.10 23.87
N PRO A 258 5.66 -30.12 25.19
CA PRO A 258 5.82 -31.37 25.93
C PRO A 258 4.58 -32.27 25.91
N LEU A 259 3.36 -31.69 25.87
CA LEU A 259 2.14 -32.48 25.74
C LEU A 259 2.07 -33.18 24.39
N VAL A 260 2.39 -32.52 23.29
CA VAL A 260 2.48 -33.14 21.96
C VAL A 260 3.49 -34.28 21.95
N LEU A 261 4.68 -34.04 22.49
CA LEU A 261 5.71 -35.08 22.62
C LEU A 261 5.24 -36.26 23.49
N PHE A 262 4.57 -35.97 24.59
CA PHE A 262 4.00 -37.02 25.47
C PHE A 262 3.00 -37.93 24.74
N PHE A 263 2.04 -37.36 24.00
CA PHE A 263 1.09 -38.15 23.22
C PHE A 263 1.75 -38.90 22.08
N GLY A 264 2.73 -38.30 21.42
CA GLY A 264 3.56 -38.95 20.40
C GLY A 264 4.32 -40.15 20.96
N THR A 265 5.02 -39.97 22.07
CA THR A 265 5.75 -41.06 22.73
C THR A 265 4.81 -42.10 23.30
N MET A 266 3.62 -41.71 23.77
CA MET A 266 2.58 -42.66 24.22
C MET A 266 2.09 -43.53 23.06
N ALA A 267 1.86 -42.97 21.86
CA ALA A 267 1.53 -43.71 20.66
C ALA A 267 2.59 -44.74 20.32
N VAL A 268 3.86 -44.32 20.29
CA VAL A 268 5.00 -45.22 20.09
C VAL A 268 5.07 -46.32 21.16
N SER A 269 4.87 -45.98 22.43
CA SER A 269 4.88 -46.95 23.54
C SER A 269 3.78 -47.99 23.38
N ILE A 270 2.56 -47.58 22.98
CA ILE A 270 1.45 -48.50 22.71
C ILE A 270 1.79 -49.44 21.55
N VAL A 271 2.37 -48.89 20.46
CA VAL A 271 2.82 -49.69 19.31
C VAL A 271 3.89 -50.69 19.73
N LEU A 272 4.89 -50.28 20.48
CA LEU A 272 5.96 -51.16 20.94
C LEU A 272 5.45 -52.23 21.92
N LEU A 273 4.61 -51.85 22.88
CA LEU A 273 4.06 -52.78 23.88
C LEU A 273 3.13 -53.79 23.23
N ARG A 274 2.05 -53.36 22.57
CA ARG A 274 1.08 -54.24 21.95
C ARG A 274 1.67 -54.96 20.73
N GLY A 275 2.36 -54.25 19.87
CA GLY A 275 3.02 -54.82 18.71
C GLY A 275 4.11 -55.79 19.11
N GLY A 276 4.88 -55.52 20.19
CA GLY A 276 5.90 -56.43 20.74
C GLY A 276 5.26 -57.73 21.25
N TYR A 277 4.16 -57.69 22.01
CA TYR A 277 3.43 -58.90 22.38
C TYR A 277 2.95 -59.68 21.15
N MET A 278 2.40 -58.99 20.14
CA MET A 278 1.97 -59.64 18.89
C MET A 278 3.14 -60.29 18.11
N VAL A 279 4.34 -59.76 18.21
CA VAL A 279 5.55 -60.34 17.60
C VAL A 279 5.95 -61.59 18.39
N LEU A 280 5.93 -61.58 19.72
CA LEU A 280 6.23 -62.74 20.58
C LEU A 280 5.23 -63.87 20.34
N ASP A 281 3.95 -63.55 20.13
CA ASP A 281 2.89 -64.47 19.81
C ASP A 281 2.87 -64.89 18.33
N GLN A 282 3.87 -64.50 17.52
CA GLN A 282 3.98 -64.73 16.09
C GLN A 282 2.78 -64.25 15.23
N ALA A 283 1.99 -63.33 15.80
CA ALA A 283 0.84 -62.71 15.14
C ALA A 283 1.21 -61.48 14.29
N LEU A 284 2.43 -60.95 14.46
CA LEU A 284 2.98 -59.78 13.75
C LEU A 284 4.48 -60.03 13.45
N GLU A 285 4.91 -59.65 12.27
CA GLU A 285 6.34 -59.66 11.90
C GLU A 285 7.09 -58.49 12.58
N LEU A 286 8.33 -58.72 13.01
CA LEU A 286 9.18 -57.67 13.58
C LEU A 286 9.39 -56.49 12.60
N ALA A 287 9.56 -56.81 11.31
CA ALA A 287 9.63 -55.84 10.24
C ALA A 287 8.40 -54.92 10.16
N THR A 288 7.19 -55.50 10.38
CA THR A 288 5.96 -54.73 10.41
C THR A 288 5.87 -53.82 11.64
N LEU A 289 6.33 -54.28 12.81
CA LEU A 289 6.43 -53.46 14.01
C LEU A 289 7.34 -52.24 13.82
N SER A 290 8.50 -52.43 13.11
CA SER A 290 9.40 -51.33 12.78
C SER A 290 8.73 -50.25 11.89
N ALA A 291 7.96 -50.64 10.86
CA ALA A 291 7.21 -49.69 10.03
C ALA A 291 6.14 -48.95 10.82
N PHE A 292 5.42 -49.66 11.71
CA PHE A 292 4.44 -49.01 12.60
C PHE A 292 5.07 -48.00 13.53
N THR A 293 6.27 -48.29 14.06
CA THR A 293 6.99 -47.36 14.94
C THR A 293 7.40 -46.10 14.16
N ALA A 294 7.90 -46.25 12.92
CA ALA A 294 8.25 -45.13 12.06
C ALA A 294 7.02 -44.24 11.78
N TYR A 295 5.87 -44.83 11.43
CA TYR A 295 4.64 -44.08 11.23
C TYR A 295 4.13 -43.39 12.50
N ALA A 296 4.19 -44.09 13.64
CA ALA A 296 3.75 -43.52 14.90
C ALA A 296 4.60 -42.31 15.36
N VAL A 297 5.90 -42.29 15.02
CA VAL A 297 6.77 -41.15 15.30
C VAL A 297 6.45 -39.96 14.39
N SER A 298 6.24 -40.20 13.09
CA SER A 298 6.19 -39.13 12.07
C SER A 298 4.80 -38.53 11.85
N ILE A 299 3.70 -39.14 12.36
CA ILE A 299 2.34 -38.70 12.03
C ILE A 299 1.91 -37.42 12.76
N PHE A 300 2.52 -37.09 13.91
CA PHE A 300 2.06 -35.99 14.75
C PHE A 300 2.51 -34.61 14.26
N ASP A 301 3.69 -34.50 13.67
CA ASP A 301 4.22 -33.24 13.14
C ASP A 301 3.34 -32.65 12.03
N PRO A 302 2.91 -33.41 10.99
CA PRO A 302 1.98 -32.93 9.98
C PRO A 302 0.64 -32.45 10.55
N ILE A 303 0.13 -33.11 11.57
CA ILE A 303 -1.14 -32.71 12.23
C ILE A 303 -0.99 -31.36 12.93
N GLN A 304 0.11 -31.18 13.66
CA GLN A 304 0.42 -29.92 14.34
C GLN A 304 0.64 -28.78 13.34
N MET A 305 1.40 -29.03 12.28
CA MET A 305 1.68 -28.06 11.22
C MET A 305 0.39 -27.64 10.50
N THR A 306 -0.49 -28.60 10.19
CA THR A 306 -1.79 -28.31 9.55
C THR A 306 -2.64 -27.38 10.41
N ALA A 307 -2.73 -27.61 11.73
CA ALA A 307 -3.50 -26.76 12.62
C ALA A 307 -2.95 -25.33 12.70
N ALA A 308 -1.63 -25.15 12.70
CA ALA A 308 -0.99 -23.84 12.68
C ALA A 308 -1.21 -23.10 11.34
N ASN A 309 -0.98 -23.80 10.23
CA ASN A 309 -1.15 -23.25 8.88
C ASN A 309 -2.61 -22.91 8.56
N LEU A 310 -3.59 -23.69 9.06
CA LEU A 310 -5.00 -23.41 8.87
C LEU A 310 -5.44 -22.10 9.54
N ALA A 311 -4.94 -21.83 10.76
CA ALA A 311 -5.22 -20.56 11.44
C ALA A 311 -4.64 -19.36 10.69
N GLU A 312 -3.46 -19.52 10.10
CA GLU A 312 -2.82 -18.48 9.28
C GLU A 312 -3.54 -18.30 7.95
N PHE A 313 -3.97 -19.38 7.32
CA PHE A 313 -4.78 -19.38 6.10
C PHE A 313 -6.12 -18.63 6.28
N ILE A 314 -6.83 -18.84 7.39
CA ILE A 314 -8.03 -18.06 7.71
C ILE A 314 -7.69 -16.57 7.87
N SER A 315 -6.56 -16.25 8.51
CA SER A 315 -6.16 -14.85 8.69
C SER A 315 -5.72 -14.16 7.39
N LEU A 316 -5.36 -14.92 6.36
CA LEU A 316 -5.04 -14.41 5.04
C LEU A 316 -6.25 -13.79 4.33
N GLN A 317 -7.44 -14.32 4.62
CA GLN A 317 -8.69 -13.83 4.04
C GLN A 317 -8.84 -12.31 4.22
N ALA A 318 -8.47 -11.76 5.38
CA ALA A 318 -8.48 -10.32 5.59
C ALA A 318 -7.52 -9.56 4.65
N SER A 319 -6.35 -10.13 4.32
CA SER A 319 -5.44 -9.51 3.34
C SER A 319 -6.02 -9.55 1.92
N ILE A 320 -6.68 -10.66 1.55
CA ILE A 320 -7.37 -10.79 0.25
C ILE A 320 -8.49 -9.75 0.15
N GLU A 321 -9.32 -9.63 1.18
CA GLU A 321 -10.43 -8.70 1.25
C GLU A 321 -9.95 -7.26 1.07
N ARG A 322 -8.93 -6.84 1.84
CA ARG A 322 -8.34 -5.50 1.73
C ARG A 322 -7.78 -5.17 0.35
N VAL A 323 -7.06 -6.13 -0.26
CA VAL A 323 -6.48 -5.95 -1.59
C VAL A 323 -7.57 -5.88 -2.65
N THR A 324 -8.57 -6.76 -2.58
CA THR A 324 -9.65 -6.79 -3.56
C THR A 324 -10.62 -5.62 -3.39
N ASP A 325 -10.88 -5.16 -2.17
CA ASP A 325 -11.70 -3.97 -1.92
C ASP A 325 -11.02 -2.72 -2.49
N LEU A 326 -9.68 -2.61 -2.35
CA LEU A 326 -8.94 -1.53 -2.99
C LEU A 326 -9.00 -1.59 -4.52
N MET A 327 -9.03 -2.80 -5.11
CA MET A 327 -9.20 -2.98 -6.57
C MET A 327 -10.62 -2.68 -7.05
N ASP A 328 -11.61 -2.81 -6.19
CA ASP A 328 -13.02 -2.54 -6.51
C ASP A 328 -13.41 -1.07 -6.25
N GLU A 329 -12.50 -0.28 -5.63
CA GLU A 329 -12.73 1.15 -5.40
C GLU A 329 -12.94 1.87 -6.73
N GLN A 330 -14.02 2.63 -6.84
CA GLN A 330 -14.35 3.33 -8.07
C GLN A 330 -13.89 4.79 -7.98
N PRO A 331 -13.26 5.33 -9.04
CA PRO A 331 -12.94 6.76 -9.07
C PRO A 331 -14.25 7.57 -9.01
N GLN A 332 -14.27 8.60 -8.14
CA GLN A 332 -15.44 9.46 -7.96
C GLN A 332 -15.78 10.27 -9.22
N ILE A 333 -14.75 10.60 -9.98
CA ILE A 333 -14.88 11.33 -11.25
C ILE A 333 -14.44 10.39 -12.35
N GLN A 334 -15.31 10.17 -13.32
CA GLN A 334 -15.06 9.30 -14.47
C GLN A 334 -15.48 10.00 -15.75
N ASP A 335 -14.65 9.88 -16.76
CA ASP A 335 -15.05 10.26 -18.11
C ASP A 335 -16.11 9.27 -18.63
N THR A 336 -17.12 9.79 -19.35
CA THR A 336 -18.16 8.93 -19.94
C THR A 336 -17.56 8.02 -21.02
N PRO A 337 -18.19 6.87 -21.34
CA PRO A 337 -17.68 5.98 -22.40
C PRO A 337 -17.47 6.69 -23.74
N GLU A 338 -18.35 7.65 -24.09
CA GLU A 338 -18.24 8.44 -25.32
C GLU A 338 -17.00 9.36 -25.29
N VAL A 339 -16.70 9.96 -24.13
CA VAL A 339 -15.50 10.78 -23.93
C VAL A 339 -14.25 9.92 -24.03
N ILE A 340 -14.24 8.74 -23.40
CA ILE A 340 -13.11 7.80 -23.49
C ILE A 340 -12.92 7.31 -24.93
N GLU A 341 -13.99 7.02 -25.65
CA GLU A 341 -13.91 6.62 -27.07
C GLU A 341 -13.25 7.71 -27.92
N LYS A 342 -13.60 8.97 -27.69
CA LYS A 342 -13.07 10.12 -28.45
C LYS A 342 -11.65 10.48 -28.05
N TYR A 343 -11.36 10.63 -26.75
CA TYR A 343 -10.12 11.22 -26.24
C TYR A 343 -9.09 10.19 -25.75
N GLY A 344 -9.49 8.93 -25.58
CA GLY A 344 -8.68 7.89 -24.94
C GLY A 344 -8.75 7.95 -23.41
N ASP A 345 -8.02 7.04 -22.77
CA ASP A 345 -7.85 6.97 -21.32
C ASP A 345 -6.43 7.42 -20.88
N ALA A 346 -6.16 7.38 -19.57
CA ALA A 346 -4.89 7.79 -18.99
C ALA A 346 -3.66 7.00 -19.52
N PHE A 347 -3.88 5.75 -19.99
CA PHE A 347 -2.82 4.87 -20.48
C PHE A 347 -2.76 4.79 -22.01
N HIS A 348 -3.85 5.16 -22.68
CA HIS A 348 -3.99 5.13 -24.15
C HIS A 348 -4.61 6.45 -24.63
N PRO A 349 -3.91 7.60 -24.47
CA PRO A 349 -4.46 8.90 -24.89
C PRO A 349 -4.50 9.00 -26.41
N LYS A 350 -5.63 9.49 -26.96
CA LYS A 350 -5.82 9.81 -28.38
C LYS A 350 -5.59 11.30 -28.62
N ARG A 351 -4.32 11.71 -28.53
CA ARG A 351 -3.91 13.14 -28.57
C ARG A 351 -4.28 13.82 -29.89
N GLU A 352 -4.43 13.06 -30.96
CA GLU A 352 -4.87 13.54 -32.28
C GLU A 352 -6.29 14.12 -32.27
N ASN A 353 -7.11 13.76 -31.29
CA ASN A 353 -8.49 14.25 -31.14
C ASN A 353 -8.60 15.41 -30.13
N TRP A 354 -7.48 15.89 -29.60
CA TRP A 354 -7.49 16.95 -28.60
C TRP A 354 -7.62 18.32 -29.24
N GLU A 355 -8.69 19.03 -28.95
CA GLU A 355 -8.90 20.40 -29.40
C GLU A 355 -7.96 21.35 -28.63
N PRO A 356 -7.48 22.45 -29.27
CA PRO A 356 -6.72 23.49 -28.58
C PRO A 356 -7.59 24.17 -27.52
N LEU A 357 -7.07 24.27 -26.29
CA LEU A 357 -7.70 24.97 -25.19
C LEU A 357 -7.37 26.47 -25.26
N ARG A 358 -8.38 27.34 -25.16
CA ARG A 358 -8.20 28.81 -25.11
C ARG A 358 -8.09 29.32 -23.69
N GLY A 359 -8.85 28.73 -22.76
CA GLY A 359 -8.80 29.02 -21.33
C GLY A 359 -9.88 29.97 -20.82
N GLU A 360 -11.01 30.11 -21.55
CA GLU A 360 -12.21 30.75 -20.99
C GLU A 360 -12.89 29.80 -20.03
N ILE A 361 -13.27 30.28 -18.83
CA ILE A 361 -13.89 29.44 -17.78
C ILE A 361 -15.16 30.14 -17.28
N GLU A 362 -16.27 29.42 -17.24
CA GLU A 362 -17.56 29.94 -16.76
C GLU A 362 -18.19 28.98 -15.76
N PHE A 363 -18.44 29.46 -14.55
CA PHE A 363 -19.25 28.77 -13.54
C PHE A 363 -20.70 29.27 -13.68
N ARG A 364 -21.66 28.33 -13.85
CA ARG A 364 -23.09 28.63 -13.97
C ARG A 364 -23.86 27.97 -12.84
N ASP A 365 -24.31 28.78 -11.90
CA ASP A 365 -25.15 28.39 -10.77
C ASP A 365 -24.61 27.17 -10.01
N VAL A 366 -23.31 27.19 -9.71
CA VAL A 366 -22.58 26.08 -9.13
C VAL A 366 -22.80 26.00 -7.63
N THR A 367 -23.32 24.85 -7.18
CA THR A 367 -23.36 24.45 -5.77
C THR A 367 -22.44 23.24 -5.56
N PHE A 368 -21.66 23.25 -4.49
CA PHE A 368 -20.74 22.17 -4.21
C PHE A 368 -20.68 21.83 -2.72
N ARG A 369 -20.69 20.53 -2.45
CA ARG A 369 -20.48 19.91 -1.14
C ARG A 369 -19.47 18.75 -1.28
N TYR A 370 -18.52 18.64 -0.33
CA TYR A 370 -17.64 17.48 -0.29
C TYR A 370 -18.41 16.20 0.05
N PRO A 371 -18.03 15.03 -0.49
CA PRO A 371 -18.73 13.76 -0.25
C PRO A 371 -18.84 13.35 1.22
N ASP A 372 -17.85 13.73 2.02
CA ASP A 372 -17.76 13.48 3.46
C ASP A 372 -18.30 14.64 4.31
N GLY A 373 -18.73 15.73 3.70
CA GLY A 373 -19.23 16.95 4.34
C GLY A 373 -20.75 17.04 4.35
N GLY A 374 -21.31 17.59 5.46
CA GLY A 374 -22.76 17.84 5.61
C GLY A 374 -23.23 19.17 5.02
N GLU A 375 -22.34 20.16 4.87
CA GLU A 375 -22.65 21.53 4.51
C GLU A 375 -22.13 21.87 3.11
N ASN A 376 -22.85 22.78 2.42
CA ASN A 376 -22.40 23.33 1.14
C ASN A 376 -21.20 24.25 1.39
N VAL A 377 -20.16 24.08 0.58
CA VAL A 377 -18.96 24.94 0.61
C VAL A 377 -19.09 26.10 -0.38
N LEU A 378 -19.83 25.89 -1.47
CA LEU A 378 -20.23 26.91 -2.43
C LEU A 378 -21.72 26.76 -2.69
N GLU A 379 -22.45 27.91 -2.76
CA GLU A 379 -23.88 27.93 -3.04
C GLU A 379 -24.19 28.95 -4.15
N HIS A 380 -24.92 28.49 -5.17
CA HIS A 380 -25.40 29.32 -6.30
C HIS A 380 -24.33 30.24 -6.90
N PHE A 381 -23.09 29.72 -7.00
CA PHE A 381 -21.93 30.48 -7.45
C PHE A 381 -21.91 30.60 -8.98
N SER A 382 -21.84 31.83 -9.48
CA SER A 382 -21.71 32.12 -10.92
C SER A 382 -20.57 33.10 -11.15
N LEU A 383 -19.68 32.76 -12.12
CA LEU A 383 -18.51 33.55 -12.45
C LEU A 383 -18.10 33.29 -13.90
N HIS A 384 -17.80 34.36 -14.63
CA HIS A 384 -17.20 34.28 -15.97
C HIS A 384 -15.79 34.84 -15.95
N ILE A 385 -14.82 34.05 -16.41
CA ILE A 385 -13.41 34.38 -16.49
C ILE A 385 -13.00 34.33 -17.98
N PRO A 386 -12.78 35.50 -18.61
CA PRO A 386 -12.30 35.56 -19.99
C PRO A 386 -10.92 34.92 -20.14
N GLN A 387 -10.61 34.45 -21.35
CA GLN A 387 -9.29 33.95 -21.72
C GLN A 387 -8.18 34.95 -21.33
N GLY A 388 -7.08 34.47 -20.77
CA GLY A 388 -5.90 35.27 -20.44
C GLY A 388 -6.05 36.18 -19.22
N THR A 389 -7.11 36.00 -18.43
CA THR A 389 -7.37 36.80 -17.21
C THR A 389 -6.67 36.18 -16.00
N THR A 390 -5.95 37.00 -15.23
CA THR A 390 -5.40 36.60 -13.96
C THR A 390 -6.39 36.91 -12.82
N VAL A 391 -6.83 35.86 -12.13
CA VAL A 391 -7.82 35.94 -11.04
C VAL A 391 -7.14 35.65 -9.70
N ALA A 392 -7.12 36.61 -8.79
CA ALA A 392 -6.68 36.42 -7.41
C ALA A 392 -7.88 36.07 -6.53
N ILE A 393 -7.80 34.98 -5.77
CA ILE A 393 -8.84 34.56 -4.84
C ILE A 393 -8.37 34.88 -3.42
N VAL A 394 -9.14 35.72 -2.73
CA VAL A 394 -8.81 36.24 -1.40
C VAL A 394 -9.94 35.90 -0.41
N GLY A 395 -9.60 35.58 0.81
CA GLY A 395 -10.56 35.27 1.88
C GLY A 395 -9.87 34.60 3.06
N GLU A 396 -10.56 34.45 4.16
CA GLU A 396 -10.04 33.78 5.35
C GLU A 396 -9.78 32.29 5.09
N THR A 397 -8.99 31.64 5.96
CA THR A 397 -8.77 30.19 5.86
C THR A 397 -10.10 29.45 6.05
N GLY A 398 -10.40 28.50 5.17
CA GLY A 398 -11.67 27.78 5.19
C GLY A 398 -12.81 28.43 4.39
N ALA A 399 -12.62 29.64 3.83
CA ALA A 399 -13.65 30.36 3.06
C ALA A 399 -14.07 29.70 1.73
N GLY A 400 -13.41 28.59 1.28
CA GLY A 400 -13.75 27.91 0.02
C GLY A 400 -12.82 28.23 -1.16
N LYS A 401 -11.69 28.95 -0.95
CA LYS A 401 -10.74 29.32 -2.01
C LYS A 401 -10.21 28.14 -2.80
N SER A 402 -9.66 27.13 -2.11
CA SER A 402 -9.12 25.91 -2.75
C SER A 402 -10.22 25.08 -3.40
N THR A 403 -11.44 25.11 -2.88
CA THR A 403 -12.59 24.42 -3.46
C THR A 403 -12.93 24.96 -4.85
N LEU A 404 -12.90 26.29 -5.03
CA LEU A 404 -13.14 26.91 -6.33
C LEU A 404 -12.12 26.45 -7.39
N ILE A 405 -10.86 26.43 -7.00
CA ILE A 405 -9.76 25.94 -7.85
C ILE A 405 -9.90 24.46 -8.18
N ASN A 406 -10.18 23.64 -7.18
CA ASN A 406 -10.37 22.21 -7.35
C ASN A 406 -11.51 21.91 -8.33
N LEU A 407 -12.57 22.70 -8.30
CA LEU A 407 -13.68 22.61 -9.27
C LEU A 407 -13.26 23.07 -10.66
N ALA A 408 -12.52 24.19 -10.79
CA ALA A 408 -12.00 24.66 -12.07
C ALA A 408 -11.07 23.64 -12.74
N CYS A 409 -10.26 22.93 -11.94
CA CYS A 409 -9.34 21.89 -12.39
C CYS A 409 -10.02 20.51 -12.58
N ARG A 410 -11.31 20.39 -12.28
CA ARG A 410 -12.05 19.11 -12.29
C ARG A 410 -11.40 18.05 -11.38
N PHE A 411 -10.80 18.46 -10.24
CA PHE A 411 -10.42 17.53 -9.16
C PHE A 411 -11.65 17.11 -8.34
N PHE A 412 -12.69 17.91 -8.41
CA PHE A 412 -14.07 17.63 -7.97
C PHE A 412 -15.05 18.11 -9.03
N GLU A 413 -16.25 17.58 -9.02
CA GLU A 413 -17.34 18.03 -9.88
C GLU A 413 -18.44 18.69 -9.04
N PRO A 414 -19.15 19.72 -9.57
CA PRO A 414 -20.20 20.39 -8.86
C PRO A 414 -21.36 19.44 -8.51
N THR A 415 -21.95 19.64 -7.33
CA THR A 415 -23.15 18.91 -6.90
C THR A 415 -24.35 19.34 -7.74
N GLU A 416 -24.46 20.65 -8.02
CA GLU A 416 -25.48 21.26 -8.90
C GLU A 416 -24.82 22.34 -9.75
N GLY A 417 -25.45 22.63 -10.92
CA GLY A 417 -24.92 23.57 -11.88
C GLY A 417 -23.89 22.94 -12.84
N GLN A 418 -23.17 23.79 -13.55
CA GLN A 418 -22.19 23.34 -14.56
C GLN A 418 -21.00 24.30 -14.66
N ILE A 419 -19.86 23.75 -15.08
CA ILE A 419 -18.65 24.52 -15.34
C ILE A 419 -18.31 24.33 -16.82
N LEU A 420 -18.21 25.43 -17.53
CA LEU A 420 -17.89 25.44 -18.94
C LEU A 420 -16.43 25.88 -19.13
N ILE A 421 -15.74 25.18 -20.01
CA ILE A 421 -14.42 25.56 -20.50
C ILE A 421 -14.53 25.79 -22.00
N ASP A 422 -14.17 26.99 -22.46
CA ASP A 422 -14.37 27.41 -23.86
C ASP A 422 -15.81 27.16 -24.36
N GLY A 423 -16.80 27.47 -23.50
CA GLY A 423 -18.24 27.37 -23.82
C GLY A 423 -18.82 25.96 -23.78
N VAL A 424 -18.05 24.92 -23.48
CA VAL A 424 -18.49 23.52 -23.41
C VAL A 424 -18.37 22.98 -21.98
N ASP A 425 -19.40 22.28 -21.50
CA ASP A 425 -19.32 21.62 -20.17
C ASP A 425 -18.11 20.68 -20.13
N TYR A 426 -17.23 20.90 -19.13
CA TYR A 426 -15.98 20.17 -19.03
C TYR A 426 -16.16 18.65 -18.78
N ARG A 427 -17.37 18.21 -18.36
CA ARG A 427 -17.73 16.79 -18.26
C ARG A 427 -17.88 16.09 -19.63
N GLN A 428 -18.06 16.87 -20.70
CA GLN A 428 -18.11 16.38 -22.09
C GLN A 428 -16.72 16.27 -22.74
N ARG A 429 -15.67 16.61 -21.98
CA ARG A 429 -14.27 16.52 -22.40
C ARG A 429 -13.48 15.65 -21.43
N SER A 430 -12.35 15.10 -21.90
CA SER A 430 -11.51 14.24 -21.07
C SER A 430 -10.83 15.02 -19.96
N GLN A 431 -10.80 14.44 -18.74
CA GLN A 431 -9.93 14.92 -17.65
C GLN A 431 -8.46 15.01 -18.10
N LEU A 432 -7.99 14.00 -18.85
CA LEU A 432 -6.62 13.96 -19.34
C LEU A 432 -6.30 15.14 -20.25
N TRP A 433 -7.21 15.47 -21.18
CA TRP A 433 -7.09 16.65 -22.04
C TRP A 433 -7.04 17.94 -21.21
N LEU A 434 -7.92 18.08 -20.22
CA LEU A 434 -7.95 19.26 -19.36
C LEU A 434 -6.67 19.37 -18.53
N HIS A 435 -6.28 18.30 -17.84
CA HIS A 435 -5.11 18.30 -16.96
C HIS A 435 -3.79 18.52 -17.71
N SER A 436 -3.69 18.06 -18.99
CA SER A 436 -2.52 18.35 -19.82
C SER A 436 -2.36 19.83 -20.19
N ASN A 437 -3.42 20.61 -20.03
CA ASN A 437 -3.45 22.05 -20.28
C ASN A 437 -3.43 22.89 -19.00
N ILE A 438 -3.30 22.25 -17.82
CA ILE A 438 -3.22 22.92 -16.52
C ILE A 438 -1.81 22.82 -15.98
N GLY A 439 -1.22 23.97 -15.64
CA GLY A 439 -0.01 24.04 -14.83
C GLY A 439 -0.39 24.30 -13.38
N TYR A 440 -0.21 23.31 -12.51
CA TYR A 440 -0.54 23.45 -11.09
C TYR A 440 0.73 23.49 -10.25
N VAL A 441 0.97 24.59 -9.56
CA VAL A 441 2.07 24.72 -8.59
C VAL A 441 1.51 24.78 -7.19
N LEU A 442 1.85 23.73 -6.43
CA LEU A 442 1.44 23.56 -5.04
C LEU A 442 2.24 24.47 -4.09
N GLN A 443 1.66 24.81 -2.96
CA GLN A 443 2.31 25.50 -1.85
C GLN A 443 3.62 24.83 -1.41
N ASN A 444 3.62 23.50 -1.30
CA ASN A 444 4.79 22.68 -1.02
C ASN A 444 5.09 21.81 -2.26
N PRO A 445 6.00 22.26 -3.16
CA PRO A 445 6.29 21.52 -4.37
C PRO A 445 6.93 20.18 -4.07
N HIS A 446 6.42 19.13 -4.69
CA HIS A 446 7.01 17.79 -4.63
C HIS A 446 8.01 17.60 -5.78
N LEU A 447 9.22 17.18 -5.44
CA LEU A 447 10.21 16.73 -6.41
C LEU A 447 10.38 15.22 -6.32
N PHE A 448 10.52 14.59 -7.49
CA PHE A 448 10.79 13.15 -7.56
C PHE A 448 12.27 12.88 -7.35
N SER A 449 12.62 11.74 -6.80
CA SER A 449 14.00 11.28 -6.72
C SER A 449 14.63 11.23 -8.12
N GLY A 450 15.83 11.75 -8.26
CA GLY A 450 16.53 11.90 -9.54
C GLY A 450 17.18 13.27 -9.70
N SER A 451 17.60 13.60 -10.90
CA SER A 451 18.33 14.85 -11.19
C SER A 451 17.39 16.06 -11.29
N VAL A 452 17.97 17.26 -11.19
CA VAL A 452 17.24 18.52 -11.43
C VAL A 452 16.66 18.52 -12.85
N ARG A 453 17.47 18.10 -13.85
CA ARG A 453 17.06 17.99 -15.25
C ARG A 453 15.82 17.11 -15.43
N GLU A 454 15.82 15.91 -14.83
CA GLU A 454 14.68 14.98 -14.89
C GLU A 454 13.44 15.58 -14.23
N ASN A 455 13.60 16.26 -13.11
CA ASN A 455 12.50 16.92 -12.42
C ASN A 455 11.84 18.03 -13.25
N ILE A 456 12.60 18.81 -13.99
CA ILE A 456 12.04 19.83 -14.90
C ILE A 456 11.40 19.16 -16.12
N ARG A 457 12.08 18.14 -16.72
CA ARG A 457 11.58 17.38 -17.87
C ARG A 457 10.25 16.66 -17.58
N TYR A 458 9.89 16.45 -16.32
CA TYR A 458 8.59 15.89 -15.95
C TYR A 458 7.41 16.72 -16.47
N GLY A 459 7.58 18.00 -16.76
CA GLY A 459 6.57 18.84 -17.41
C GLY A 459 6.30 18.48 -18.88
N LYS A 460 7.34 17.96 -19.60
CA LYS A 460 7.24 17.49 -20.98
C LYS A 460 8.32 16.44 -21.19
N LEU A 461 7.93 15.15 -21.13
CA LEU A 461 8.86 14.01 -21.08
C LEU A 461 9.76 13.87 -22.32
N ASP A 462 9.32 14.35 -23.48
CA ASP A 462 10.02 14.35 -24.76
C ASP A 462 10.82 15.63 -25.02
N ALA A 463 10.92 16.53 -24.03
CA ALA A 463 11.69 17.77 -24.16
C ALA A 463 13.20 17.51 -24.30
N THR A 464 13.84 18.30 -25.19
CA THR A 464 15.28 18.26 -25.31
C THR A 464 15.97 18.95 -24.12
N ASP A 465 17.29 18.75 -23.97
CA ASP A 465 18.04 19.38 -22.89
C ASP A 465 18.01 20.91 -23.03
N GLU A 466 18.04 21.42 -24.26
CA GLU A 466 17.99 22.85 -24.56
C GLU A 466 16.62 23.45 -24.14
N GLU A 467 15.51 22.74 -24.38
CA GLU A 467 14.16 23.15 -23.94
C GLU A 467 14.08 23.19 -22.40
N VAL A 468 14.64 22.19 -21.72
CA VAL A 468 14.69 22.12 -20.25
C VAL A 468 15.48 23.30 -19.68
N GLU A 469 16.66 23.57 -20.23
CA GLU A 469 17.50 24.69 -19.81
C GLU A 469 16.87 26.06 -20.13
N ALA A 470 16.21 26.20 -21.27
CA ALA A 470 15.47 27.41 -21.60
C ALA A 470 14.32 27.68 -20.63
N ALA A 471 13.54 26.64 -20.27
CA ALA A 471 12.48 26.76 -19.31
C ALA A 471 13.00 27.12 -17.89
N ALA A 472 14.14 26.56 -17.49
CA ALA A 472 14.78 26.90 -16.23
C ALA A 472 15.27 28.34 -16.19
N ARG A 473 15.93 28.82 -17.27
CA ARG A 473 16.39 30.23 -17.37
C ARG A 473 15.21 31.21 -17.32
N ALA A 474 14.07 30.87 -17.93
CA ALA A 474 12.89 31.75 -17.94
C ALA A 474 12.34 32.06 -16.53
N VAL A 475 12.59 31.19 -15.55
CA VAL A 475 12.18 31.36 -14.15
C VAL A 475 13.36 31.45 -13.18
N SER A 476 14.57 31.69 -13.67
CA SER A 476 15.78 31.78 -12.86
C SER A 476 16.11 30.52 -12.04
N ALA A 477 15.61 29.36 -12.44
CA ALA A 477 15.94 28.07 -11.79
C ALA A 477 17.38 27.61 -12.13
N ASP A 478 18.01 28.14 -13.19
CA ASP A 478 19.42 27.95 -13.50
C ASP A 478 20.35 28.45 -12.39
N THR A 479 19.92 29.44 -11.59
CA THR A 479 20.66 29.93 -10.42
C THR A 479 20.74 28.84 -9.32
N VAL A 480 19.75 27.96 -9.22
CA VAL A 480 19.80 26.79 -8.33
C VAL A 480 20.83 25.81 -8.86
N VAL A 481 20.77 25.50 -10.15
CA VAL A 481 21.68 24.55 -10.81
C VAL A 481 23.13 24.96 -10.65
N SER A 482 23.42 26.27 -10.78
CA SER A 482 24.78 26.80 -10.67
C SER A 482 25.43 26.67 -9.29
N LYS A 483 24.63 26.46 -8.24
CA LYS A 483 25.07 26.22 -6.85
C LYS A 483 25.32 24.76 -6.55
N LEU A 484 24.83 23.84 -7.37
CA LEU A 484 24.91 22.42 -7.15
C LEU A 484 26.19 21.83 -7.75
N GLU A 485 26.78 20.86 -7.05
CA GLU A 485 28.09 20.28 -7.38
C GLU A 485 28.13 19.63 -8.78
N ASN A 486 27.05 18.91 -9.17
CA ASN A 486 26.94 18.27 -10.48
C ASN A 486 26.01 19.04 -11.46
N GLY A 487 25.71 20.32 -11.17
CA GLY A 487 24.84 21.13 -12.03
C GLY A 487 23.47 20.47 -12.30
N TRP A 488 23.11 20.35 -13.58
CA TRP A 488 21.83 19.77 -14.03
C TRP A 488 21.59 18.32 -13.61
N ASP A 489 22.67 17.54 -13.45
CA ASP A 489 22.62 16.13 -13.13
C ASP A 489 22.72 15.87 -11.61
N SER A 490 22.66 16.93 -10.79
CA SER A 490 22.62 16.83 -9.34
C SER A 490 21.34 16.16 -8.87
N ASP A 491 21.48 15.13 -8.03
CA ASP A 491 20.36 14.44 -7.40
C ASP A 491 19.71 15.30 -6.31
N VAL A 492 18.41 15.54 -6.44
CA VAL A 492 17.63 16.36 -5.51
C VAL A 492 17.25 15.65 -4.20
N GLY A 493 17.45 14.32 -4.12
CA GLY A 493 17.06 13.50 -2.99
C GLY A 493 15.57 13.15 -2.96
N GLU A 494 15.14 12.41 -1.93
CA GLU A 494 13.75 12.01 -1.77
C GLU A 494 12.86 13.22 -1.42
N GLY A 495 11.84 13.52 -2.24
CA GLY A 495 11.01 14.70 -2.07
C GLY A 495 11.77 16.03 -2.19
N GLY A 496 12.98 16.00 -2.75
CA GLY A 496 13.83 17.18 -2.89
C GLY A 496 14.48 17.63 -1.58
N ASP A 497 14.76 16.75 -0.64
CA ASP A 497 15.25 17.06 0.70
C ASP A 497 16.62 17.77 0.74
N ARG A 498 17.37 17.72 -0.37
CA ARG A 498 18.65 18.41 -0.53
C ARG A 498 18.53 19.87 -0.93
N LEU A 499 17.31 20.34 -1.18
CA LEU A 499 17.03 21.69 -1.65
C LEU A 499 16.18 22.47 -0.65
N SER A 500 16.39 23.76 -0.58
CA SER A 500 15.52 24.67 0.18
C SER A 500 14.13 24.76 -0.46
N THR A 501 13.14 25.22 0.31
CA THR A 501 11.76 25.36 -0.19
C THR A 501 11.67 26.30 -1.39
N GLY A 502 12.42 27.39 -1.41
CA GLY A 502 12.46 28.32 -2.54
C GLY A 502 13.07 27.71 -3.80
N GLU A 503 14.15 26.92 -3.65
CA GLU A 503 14.78 26.22 -4.77
C GLU A 503 13.84 25.16 -5.37
N LYS A 504 13.12 24.41 -4.53
CA LYS A 504 12.04 23.49 -4.99
C LYS A 504 10.97 24.22 -5.78
N GLN A 505 10.57 25.42 -5.35
CA GLN A 505 9.58 26.23 -6.06
C GLN A 505 10.09 26.65 -7.44
N LEU A 506 11.32 27.14 -7.56
CA LEU A 506 11.91 27.53 -8.84
C LEU A 506 11.96 26.35 -9.83
N ILE A 507 12.35 25.16 -9.36
CA ILE A 507 12.33 23.94 -10.20
C ILE A 507 10.90 23.56 -10.61
N SER A 508 9.93 23.71 -9.71
CA SER A 508 8.52 23.45 -10.01
C SER A 508 7.95 24.46 -11.01
N PHE A 509 8.38 25.73 -10.93
CA PHE A 509 8.04 26.73 -11.95
C PHE A 509 8.66 26.42 -13.31
N ALA A 510 9.92 25.97 -13.35
CA ALA A 510 10.55 25.53 -14.60
C ALA A 510 9.80 24.35 -15.23
N ARG A 511 9.34 23.38 -14.41
CA ARG A 511 8.46 22.29 -14.84
C ARG A 511 7.16 22.81 -15.46
N ALA A 512 6.54 23.79 -14.83
CA ALA A 512 5.29 24.39 -15.31
C ALA A 512 5.48 25.22 -16.59
N VAL A 513 6.61 25.94 -16.74
CA VAL A 513 6.96 26.65 -17.99
C VAL A 513 7.14 25.67 -19.14
N LEU A 514 7.87 24.58 -18.89
CA LEU A 514 8.17 23.57 -19.91
C LEU A 514 6.89 22.88 -20.43
N ALA A 515 5.89 22.71 -19.55
CA ALA A 515 4.58 22.13 -19.90
C ALA A 515 3.74 23.06 -20.79
N ASP A 516 4.02 24.37 -20.81
CA ASP A 516 3.28 25.43 -21.52
C ASP A 516 1.75 25.35 -21.39
N PRO A 517 1.19 25.35 -20.19
CA PRO A 517 -0.24 25.21 -19.96
C PRO A 517 -1.01 26.48 -20.35
N ARG A 518 -2.29 26.33 -20.73
CA ARG A 518 -3.20 27.45 -21.00
C ARG A 518 -3.90 27.97 -19.76
N ILE A 519 -4.10 27.10 -18.77
CA ILE A 519 -4.63 27.45 -17.45
C ILE A 519 -3.51 27.26 -16.44
N PHE A 520 -3.27 28.26 -15.60
CA PHE A 520 -2.24 28.21 -14.58
C PHE A 520 -2.86 28.38 -13.18
N VAL A 521 -2.44 27.55 -12.26
CA VAL A 521 -2.89 27.59 -10.87
C VAL A 521 -1.69 27.70 -9.95
N LEU A 522 -1.69 28.74 -9.12
CA LEU A 522 -0.68 28.96 -8.11
C LEU A 522 -1.34 29.01 -6.73
N ASP A 523 -0.99 28.04 -5.89
CA ASP A 523 -1.33 28.03 -4.47
C ASP A 523 -0.14 28.56 -3.68
N GLU A 524 -0.15 29.88 -3.35
CA GLU A 524 0.98 30.58 -2.76
C GLU A 524 0.88 30.64 -1.24
N ALA A 525 1.78 29.94 -0.53
CA ALA A 525 2.07 30.22 0.87
C ALA A 525 3.56 30.03 1.14
N THR A 526 4.33 31.08 1.02
CA THR A 526 5.78 31.08 1.28
C THR A 526 6.08 31.88 2.53
N SER A 527 6.12 31.24 3.68
CA SER A 527 6.35 31.92 4.97
C SER A 527 7.80 31.87 5.47
N SER A 528 8.77 31.37 4.70
CA SER A 528 10.15 31.20 5.21
C SER A 528 11.17 31.13 4.07
N ILE A 529 11.17 32.12 3.17
CA ILE A 529 12.14 32.21 2.06
C ILE A 529 12.98 33.47 2.27
N ASP A 530 14.28 33.39 1.99
CA ASP A 530 15.17 34.54 2.00
C ASP A 530 14.78 35.57 0.94
N THR A 531 15.07 36.84 1.20
CA THR A 531 14.66 37.97 0.36
C THR A 531 15.16 37.87 -1.09
N GLN A 532 16.36 37.31 -1.33
CA GLN A 532 16.90 37.15 -2.65
C GLN A 532 16.13 36.10 -3.48
N THR A 533 15.88 34.94 -2.90
CA THR A 533 15.07 33.88 -3.53
C THR A 533 13.62 34.31 -3.71
N GLU A 534 13.09 35.15 -2.80
CA GLU A 534 11.75 35.72 -2.94
C GLU A 534 11.61 36.58 -4.18
N GLN A 535 12.62 37.40 -4.50
CA GLN A 535 12.61 38.24 -5.71
C GLN A 535 12.65 37.38 -7.00
N LEU A 536 13.43 36.29 -6.99
CA LEU A 536 13.48 35.35 -8.12
C LEU A 536 12.12 34.67 -8.33
N ILE A 537 11.50 34.26 -7.26
CA ILE A 537 10.15 33.63 -7.28
C ILE A 537 9.12 34.63 -7.84
N GLN A 538 9.16 35.90 -7.41
CA GLN A 538 8.22 36.90 -7.88
C GLN A 538 8.39 37.17 -9.40
N ASN A 539 9.63 37.24 -9.89
CA ASN A 539 9.91 37.40 -11.31
C ASN A 539 9.43 36.16 -12.11
N ALA A 540 9.61 34.97 -11.57
CA ALA A 540 9.13 33.73 -12.18
C ALA A 540 7.58 33.70 -12.27
N ILE A 541 6.88 34.13 -11.21
CA ILE A 541 5.42 34.23 -11.20
C ILE A 541 4.96 35.20 -12.31
N ASP A 542 5.58 36.39 -12.41
CA ASP A 542 5.23 37.38 -13.42
C ASP A 542 5.36 36.81 -14.85
N HIS A 543 6.42 36.03 -15.11
CA HIS A 543 6.59 35.34 -16.38
C HIS A 543 5.53 34.30 -16.65
N LEU A 544 5.18 33.50 -15.63
CA LEU A 544 4.18 32.43 -15.74
C LEU A 544 2.76 32.92 -15.99
N LEU A 545 2.39 34.10 -15.49
CA LEU A 545 1.05 34.67 -15.63
C LEU A 545 0.77 35.27 -17.02
N THR A 546 1.81 35.52 -17.82
CA THR A 546 1.66 36.20 -19.10
C THR A 546 0.92 35.35 -20.14
N ASN A 547 -0.15 35.90 -20.74
CA ASN A 547 -0.95 35.27 -21.81
C ASN A 547 -1.65 33.93 -21.42
N ARG A 548 -1.93 33.73 -20.13
CA ARG A 548 -2.60 32.52 -19.60
C ARG A 548 -3.75 32.90 -18.70
N THR A 549 -4.79 32.07 -18.67
CA THR A 549 -5.82 32.20 -17.64
C THR A 549 -5.30 31.64 -16.34
N SER A 550 -5.21 32.47 -15.30
CA SER A 550 -4.49 32.12 -14.09
C SER A 550 -5.35 32.29 -12.83
N PHE A 551 -5.29 31.29 -11.95
CA PHE A 551 -5.86 31.36 -10.61
C PHE A 551 -4.74 31.47 -9.58
N LEU A 552 -4.83 32.48 -8.71
CA LEU A 552 -3.88 32.72 -7.64
C LEU A 552 -4.59 32.63 -6.30
N VAL A 553 -4.24 31.67 -5.44
CA VAL A 553 -4.59 31.73 -4.02
C VAL A 553 -3.54 32.58 -3.37
N ALA A 554 -3.78 33.89 -3.36
CA ALA A 554 -2.75 34.82 -2.96
C ALA A 554 -2.78 35.09 -1.44
N HIS A 555 -1.63 34.85 -0.82
CA HIS A 555 -1.31 35.25 0.54
C HIS A 555 -0.39 36.47 0.59
N ARG A 556 0.11 36.95 -0.58
CA ARG A 556 0.99 38.11 -0.67
C ARG A 556 0.32 39.28 -1.38
N LEU A 557 0.46 40.45 -0.79
CA LEU A 557 -0.11 41.68 -1.33
C LEU A 557 0.46 42.05 -2.71
N SER A 558 1.74 41.76 -2.96
CA SER A 558 2.40 42.01 -4.26
C SER A 558 1.73 41.24 -5.41
N THR A 559 1.35 40.00 -5.18
CA THR A 559 0.69 39.13 -6.16
C THR A 559 -0.78 39.54 -6.38
N ILE A 560 -1.51 39.84 -5.29
CA ILE A 560 -2.90 40.29 -5.36
C ILE A 560 -3.05 41.58 -6.18
N ARG A 561 -2.15 42.54 -6.01
CA ARG A 561 -2.21 43.85 -6.69
C ARG A 561 -2.08 43.77 -8.22
N LYS A 562 -1.43 42.75 -8.73
CA LYS A 562 -1.19 42.54 -10.16
C LYS A 562 -2.32 41.79 -10.87
N ALA A 563 -3.25 41.21 -10.12
CA ALA A 563 -4.36 40.46 -10.71
C ALA A 563 -5.32 41.39 -11.45
N ASP A 564 -5.84 40.91 -12.59
CA ASP A 564 -6.86 41.60 -13.38
C ASP A 564 -8.19 41.70 -12.64
N VAL A 565 -8.50 40.63 -11.90
CA VAL A 565 -9.72 40.51 -11.09
C VAL A 565 -9.36 39.89 -9.75
N ILE A 566 -9.87 40.50 -8.69
CA ILE A 566 -9.81 39.96 -7.33
C ILE A 566 -11.20 39.45 -6.98
N LEU A 567 -11.26 38.18 -6.57
CA LEU A 567 -12.46 37.52 -6.06
C LEU A 567 -12.34 37.40 -4.55
N VAL A 568 -13.31 37.95 -3.83
CA VAL A 568 -13.33 37.91 -2.37
C VAL A 568 -14.38 36.89 -1.92
N VAL A 569 -13.89 35.84 -1.25
CA VAL A 569 -14.73 34.74 -0.76
C VAL A 569 -14.82 34.82 0.76
N LYS A 570 -16.04 34.75 1.30
CA LYS A 570 -16.32 34.71 2.72
C LYS A 570 -17.40 33.67 3.02
N ASP A 571 -17.13 32.74 3.94
CA ASP A 571 -18.07 31.71 4.39
C ASP A 571 -18.76 30.96 3.23
N GLY A 572 -18.01 30.57 2.20
CA GLY A 572 -18.52 29.86 1.02
C GLY A 572 -19.26 30.75 0.00
N HIS A 573 -19.44 32.02 0.31
CA HIS A 573 -20.14 32.97 -0.56
C HIS A 573 -19.17 33.96 -1.19
N PHE A 574 -19.54 34.38 -2.35
CA PHE A 574 -18.86 35.42 -3.10
C PHE A 574 -19.36 36.80 -2.64
N VAL A 575 -18.49 37.62 -2.09
CA VAL A 575 -18.91 38.89 -1.48
C VAL A 575 -18.50 40.13 -2.30
N GLU A 576 -17.33 40.13 -2.92
CA GLU A 576 -16.82 41.26 -3.70
C GLU A 576 -16.02 40.82 -4.92
N GLN A 577 -16.10 41.61 -5.98
CA GLN A 577 -15.29 41.46 -7.18
C GLN A 577 -14.85 42.82 -7.71
N GLY A 578 -13.63 42.90 -8.22
CA GLY A 578 -13.13 44.12 -8.86
C GLY A 578 -11.62 44.15 -8.91
N LYS A 579 -11.07 45.27 -9.37
CA LYS A 579 -9.64 45.55 -9.32
C LYS A 579 -9.21 46.01 -7.92
N HIS A 580 -7.95 45.86 -7.60
CA HIS A 580 -7.37 46.25 -6.32
C HIS A 580 -7.76 47.65 -5.85
N GLU A 581 -7.57 48.67 -6.71
CA GLU A 581 -7.87 50.07 -6.35
C GLU A 581 -9.38 50.31 -6.16
N GLU A 582 -10.21 49.64 -6.93
CA GLU A 582 -11.65 49.74 -6.85
C GLU A 582 -12.17 49.17 -5.53
N LEU A 583 -11.74 47.97 -5.17
CA LEU A 583 -12.13 47.33 -3.90
C LEU A 583 -11.64 48.08 -2.68
N LEU A 584 -10.46 48.67 -2.73
CA LEU A 584 -9.97 49.53 -1.66
C LEU A 584 -10.83 50.78 -1.47
N ARG A 585 -11.30 51.41 -2.58
CA ARG A 585 -12.18 52.59 -2.53
C ARG A 585 -13.56 52.27 -1.96
N ARG A 586 -14.05 51.05 -2.20
CA ARG A 586 -15.35 50.59 -1.69
C ARG A 586 -15.38 50.45 -0.16
N LYS A 587 -14.20 50.33 0.50
CA LYS A 587 -14.04 50.12 1.95
C LYS A 587 -14.86 48.94 2.50
N GLY A 588 -14.98 47.87 1.70
CA GLY A 588 -15.70 46.68 2.07
C GLY A 588 -14.80 45.62 2.74
N TYR A 589 -15.22 44.37 2.70
CA TYR A 589 -14.52 43.24 3.34
C TYR A 589 -13.09 43.09 2.83
N TYR A 590 -12.85 43.29 1.51
CA TYR A 590 -11.51 43.30 0.95
C TYR A 590 -10.58 44.33 1.59
N HIS A 591 -11.09 45.59 1.79
CA HIS A 591 -10.32 46.63 2.43
C HIS A 591 -9.91 46.25 3.85
N ASP A 592 -10.78 45.60 4.61
CA ASP A 592 -10.50 45.18 5.98
C ASP A 592 -9.46 44.06 6.02
N LEU A 593 -9.57 43.04 5.12
CA LEU A 593 -8.57 41.99 4.97
C LEU A 593 -7.22 42.56 4.58
N TYR A 594 -7.18 43.44 3.58
CA TYR A 594 -5.97 44.09 3.10
C TYR A 594 -5.29 44.90 4.20
N SER A 595 -6.07 45.71 4.94
CA SER A 595 -5.55 46.54 6.02
C SER A 595 -4.95 45.71 7.15
N LYS A 596 -5.59 44.61 7.55
CA LYS A 596 -5.05 43.65 8.52
C LYS A 596 -3.73 43.02 8.06
N GLN A 597 -3.68 42.56 6.83
CA GLN A 597 -2.50 41.90 6.25
C GLN A 597 -1.34 42.90 6.03
N PHE A 598 -1.63 44.10 5.56
CA PHE A 598 -0.65 45.20 5.45
C PHE A 598 -0.03 45.58 6.79
N ALA A 599 -0.87 45.66 7.85
CA ALA A 599 -0.37 45.92 9.19
C ALA A 599 0.57 44.81 9.69
N GLN A 600 0.25 43.56 9.40
CA GLN A 600 1.11 42.40 9.75
C GLN A 600 2.45 42.40 8.98
N GLU A 601 2.41 42.63 7.68
CA GLU A 601 3.63 42.69 6.85
C GLU A 601 4.55 43.87 7.24
N SER A 602 3.95 45.04 7.54
CA SER A 602 4.68 46.21 8.01
C SER A 602 5.32 45.97 9.37
N ALA A 603 4.60 45.36 10.30
CA ALA A 603 5.12 44.97 11.62
C ALA A 603 6.27 43.95 11.49
N ALA A 604 6.13 42.96 10.64
CA ALA A 604 7.17 41.94 10.38
C ALA A 604 8.45 42.57 9.78
N ARG A 605 8.33 43.54 8.86
CA ARG A 605 9.49 44.28 8.34
C ARG A 605 10.19 45.11 9.42
N ILE A 606 9.44 45.83 10.26
CA ILE A 606 10.04 46.61 11.34
C ILE A 606 10.74 45.73 12.37
N LEU A 607 10.19 44.56 12.69
CA LEU A 607 10.79 43.61 13.60
C LEU A 607 11.98 42.84 12.99
N GLY A 608 11.97 42.59 11.68
CA GLY A 608 13.06 41.95 10.95
C GLY A 608 14.29 42.84 10.78
N ASP A 609 14.12 44.15 10.57
CA ASP A 609 15.20 45.13 10.52
C ASP A 609 15.83 45.44 11.90
N GLY A 610 15.10 45.16 13.00
CA GLY A 610 15.60 45.32 14.36
C GLY A 610 16.52 44.20 14.86
N SER A 611 16.67 43.09 14.14
CA SER A 611 17.55 41.98 14.50
C SER A 611 18.91 41.97 13.79
N ALA A 612 19.21 43.04 13.01
CA ALA A 612 20.46 43.21 12.27
C ALA A 612 21.32 44.38 12.78
N GLN A 613 21.18 44.73 14.09
CA GLN A 613 22.13 45.67 14.77
C GLN A 613 22.81 44.96 15.94
#